data_80116ff086731d7c3849c8c2bc612793
#
_entry.id   80116ff086731d7c3849c8c2bc612793
#
_cell.length_a   1.000
_cell.length_b   1.000
_cell.length_c   1.000
_cell.angle_alpha   90.00
_cell.angle_beta   90.00
_cell.angle_gamma   90.00
#
_symmetry.space_group_name_H-M   'P 1'
#
loop_
_entity.id
_entity.type
_entity.pdbx_description
1 polymer ?
#
loop_
_entity_poly.entity_id
_entity_poly.type
_entity_poly.pdbx_seq_one_letter_code
_entity_poly.pdbx_strand_id
1 'polypeptide(L)'
;MSNLYRSPKTGGPIFKKGNFYISENSLERFPITNDIPRFCKVLNYTNNFGYQWNKFSKTQLDSQIKYEFTEKRFYKTTNWDPKEISNRKVLEVGSGAGRFTEVFLNTTDGILHSIDYSNAVEANLKNNYRYKDRLILSQASIYEMPYADNTFDKIFCLGVLQHTPSFKKSLYELIK
;
A
#
# COMPACT_ATOMS: atom_id res chain seq x y z
N MET A 1 -8.50 -4.13 15.99
CA MET A 1 -8.76 -4.37 14.57
C MET A 1 -8.50 -5.83 14.25
N SER A 2 -9.43 -6.50 13.55
CA SER A 2 -9.20 -7.88 13.08
C SER A 2 -7.99 -7.90 12.14
N ASN A 3 -7.12 -8.89 12.30
CA ASN A 3 -5.99 -9.06 11.39
C ASN A 3 -6.50 -9.48 9.99
N LEU A 4 -6.35 -8.60 9.00
CA LEU A 4 -6.76 -8.87 7.62
C LEU A 4 -5.68 -9.61 6.81
N TYR A 5 -4.46 -9.72 7.35
CA TYR A 5 -3.37 -10.34 6.61
C TYR A 5 -3.52 -11.85 6.48
N ARG A 6 -3.11 -12.35 5.31
CA ARG A 6 -3.00 -13.76 4.96
C ARG A 6 -1.59 -14.05 4.45
N SER A 7 -1.17 -15.31 4.52
CA SER A 7 0.07 -15.71 3.86
C SER A 7 -0.05 -15.46 2.35
N PRO A 8 0.85 -14.68 1.74
CA PRO A 8 0.79 -14.43 0.31
C PRO A 8 1.08 -15.68 -0.55
N LYS A 9 1.63 -16.74 0.06
CA LYS A 9 1.91 -17.99 -0.66
C LYS A 9 0.80 -19.03 -0.53
N THR A 10 0.22 -19.14 0.67
CA THR A 10 -0.76 -20.21 0.98
C THR A 10 -2.19 -19.70 1.11
N GLY A 11 -2.40 -18.38 1.19
CA GLY A 11 -3.71 -17.78 1.50
C GLY A 11 -4.18 -18.02 2.94
N GLY A 12 -3.45 -18.83 3.72
CA GLY A 12 -3.81 -19.20 5.08
C GLY A 12 -3.66 -18.04 6.08
N PRO A 13 -4.26 -18.16 7.28
CA PRO A 13 -4.17 -17.15 8.32
C PRO A 13 -2.73 -16.98 8.82
N ILE A 14 -2.36 -15.75 9.16
CA ILE A 14 -1.10 -15.41 9.81
C ILE A 14 -1.36 -14.56 11.03
N PHE A 15 -0.52 -14.69 12.05
CA PHE A 15 -0.70 -14.04 13.35
C PHE A 15 0.55 -13.25 13.73
N LYS A 16 0.34 -12.09 14.35
CA LYS A 16 1.44 -11.29 14.89
C LYS A 16 2.02 -11.94 16.14
N LYS A 17 3.33 -12.23 16.13
CA LYS A 17 4.08 -12.72 17.28
C LYS A 17 5.39 -11.94 17.40
N GLY A 18 5.45 -11.02 18.35
CA GLY A 18 6.56 -10.07 18.46
C GLY A 18 6.73 -9.25 17.18
N ASN A 19 7.93 -9.23 16.62
CA ASN A 19 8.25 -8.50 15.40
C ASN A 19 8.06 -9.32 14.11
N PHE A 20 7.13 -10.27 14.12
CA PHE A 20 6.84 -11.11 12.95
C PHE A 20 5.33 -11.34 12.79
N TYR A 21 4.89 -11.53 11.54
CA TYR A 21 3.72 -12.31 11.22
C TYR A 21 4.15 -13.75 10.91
N ILE A 22 3.45 -14.73 11.45
CA ILE A 22 3.80 -16.16 11.36
C ILE A 22 2.56 -16.94 10.90
N SER A 23 2.73 -17.83 9.93
CA SER A 23 1.70 -18.79 9.51
C SER A 23 1.74 -20.04 10.39
N GLU A 24 0.58 -20.51 10.86
CA GLU A 24 0.52 -21.76 11.65
C GLU A 24 0.82 -23.00 10.80
N ASN A 25 0.41 -23.00 9.53
CA ASN A 25 0.48 -24.16 8.64
C ASN A 25 1.77 -24.20 7.79
N SER A 26 2.55 -23.14 7.83
CA SER A 26 3.84 -23.06 7.14
C SER A 26 4.85 -22.41 8.09
N LEU A 27 6.09 -22.76 7.96
CA LEU A 27 7.18 -22.12 8.71
C LEU A 27 7.49 -20.70 8.20
N GLU A 28 6.52 -20.06 7.55
CA GLU A 28 6.70 -18.72 7.00
C GLU A 28 6.70 -17.69 8.12
N ARG A 29 7.68 -16.79 8.01
CA ARG A 29 7.86 -15.69 8.93
C ARG A 29 8.08 -14.41 8.12
N PHE A 30 7.24 -13.42 8.36
CA PHE A 30 7.30 -12.12 7.71
C PHE A 30 7.73 -11.07 8.74
N PRO A 31 8.93 -10.50 8.64
CA PRO A 31 9.41 -9.54 9.64
C PRO A 31 8.60 -8.25 9.60
N ILE A 32 8.53 -7.60 10.76
CA ILE A 32 7.99 -6.24 10.90
C ILE A 32 9.19 -5.33 11.18
N THR A 33 9.43 -4.38 10.30
CA THR A 33 10.53 -3.41 10.43
C THR A 33 9.94 -2.01 10.36
N ASN A 34 10.23 -1.15 11.35
CA ASN A 34 9.66 0.20 11.48
C ASN A 34 8.11 0.18 11.42
N ASP A 35 7.48 -0.76 12.14
CA ASP A 35 6.03 -1.02 12.15
C ASP A 35 5.41 -1.44 10.80
N ILE A 36 6.23 -1.69 9.77
CA ILE A 36 5.78 -2.13 8.45
C ILE A 36 6.06 -3.63 8.27
N PRO A 37 5.03 -4.48 8.08
CA PRO A 37 5.21 -5.88 7.71
C PRO A 37 5.86 -6.02 6.32
N ARG A 38 6.78 -6.98 6.19
CA ARG A 38 7.53 -7.27 4.95
C ARG A 38 7.11 -8.64 4.41
N PHE A 39 6.19 -8.64 3.45
CA PHE A 39 5.67 -9.86 2.82
C PHE A 39 6.44 -10.30 1.58
N CYS A 40 7.46 -9.56 1.20
CA CYS A 40 8.34 -9.87 0.08
C CYS A 40 9.81 -9.71 0.48
N LYS A 41 10.74 -10.11 -0.39
CA LYS A 41 12.17 -9.88 -0.17
C LYS A 41 12.45 -8.37 -0.17
N VAL A 42 13.24 -7.92 0.81
CA VAL A 42 13.64 -6.50 0.95
C VAL A 42 14.40 -6.02 -0.28
N LEU A 43 15.27 -6.86 -0.84
CA LEU A 43 16.01 -6.59 -2.08
C LEU A 43 15.27 -7.26 -3.25
N ASN A 44 14.81 -6.47 -4.19
CA ASN A 44 14.10 -6.93 -5.37
C ASN A 44 14.36 -5.98 -6.56
N TYR A 45 13.76 -6.23 -7.72
CA TYR A 45 14.00 -5.43 -8.94
C TYR A 45 13.57 -3.96 -8.83
N THR A 46 12.82 -3.58 -7.81
CA THR A 46 12.35 -2.20 -7.59
C THR A 46 13.25 -1.37 -6.69
N ASN A 47 14.45 -1.84 -6.35
CA ASN A 47 15.36 -1.12 -5.44
C ASN A 47 15.69 0.29 -5.90
N ASN A 48 15.82 0.51 -7.22
CA ASN A 48 16.05 1.84 -7.78
C ASN A 48 14.88 2.79 -7.51
N PHE A 49 13.65 2.30 -7.62
CA PHE A 49 12.45 3.07 -7.25
C PHE A 49 12.45 3.39 -5.76
N GLY A 50 12.73 2.39 -4.92
CA GLY A 50 12.82 2.59 -3.47
C GLY A 50 13.85 3.65 -3.09
N TYR A 51 15.04 3.61 -3.66
CA TYR A 51 16.08 4.64 -3.47
C TYR A 51 15.60 6.03 -3.91
N GLN A 52 15.04 6.14 -5.11
CA GLN A 52 14.55 7.41 -5.66
C GLN A 52 13.47 8.03 -4.78
N TRP A 53 12.47 7.25 -4.38
CA TRP A 53 11.37 7.73 -3.56
C TRP A 53 11.79 8.11 -2.13
N ASN A 54 12.76 7.41 -1.55
CA ASN A 54 13.31 7.81 -0.25
C ASN A 54 14.14 9.10 -0.36
N LYS A 55 14.93 9.27 -1.43
CA LYS A 55 15.74 10.46 -1.66
C LYS A 55 14.90 11.70 -1.97
N PHE A 56 13.85 11.55 -2.79
CA PHE A 56 12.98 12.63 -3.24
C PHE A 56 11.55 12.51 -2.65
N SER A 57 11.46 12.10 -1.41
CA SER A 57 10.21 11.70 -0.78
C SER A 57 9.12 12.77 -0.74
N LYS A 58 9.48 14.05 -0.83
CA LYS A 58 8.54 15.17 -0.68
C LYS A 58 8.13 15.85 -1.99
N THR A 59 8.79 15.53 -3.11
CA THR A 59 8.65 16.31 -4.36
C THR A 59 7.28 16.22 -5.02
N GLN A 60 6.46 15.24 -4.66
CA GLN A 60 5.14 15.04 -5.26
C GLN A 60 3.98 15.17 -4.27
N LEU A 61 4.24 15.64 -3.06
CA LEU A 61 3.20 15.82 -2.04
C LEU A 61 2.56 17.19 -2.20
N ASP A 62 1.24 17.26 -2.31
CA ASP A 62 0.50 18.53 -2.42
C ASP A 62 0.76 19.43 -1.19
N SER A 63 0.92 18.85 0.00
CA SER A 63 1.30 19.58 1.23
C SER A 63 2.64 20.30 1.17
N GLN A 64 3.54 19.92 0.23
CA GLN A 64 4.87 20.52 0.09
C GLN A 64 4.95 21.51 -1.08
N ILE A 65 4.10 21.40 -2.08
CA ILE A 65 4.14 22.21 -3.32
C ILE A 65 3.09 23.32 -3.38
N LYS A 66 2.22 23.44 -2.37
CA LYS A 66 1.13 24.43 -2.28
C LYS A 66 0.11 24.41 -3.42
N TYR A 67 0.00 23.29 -4.14
CA TYR A 67 -0.97 23.08 -5.21
C TYR A 67 -1.69 21.75 -5.01
N GLU A 68 -3.00 21.74 -5.18
CA GLU A 68 -3.86 20.54 -5.11
C GLU A 68 -3.82 19.73 -6.43
N PHE A 69 -2.63 19.57 -7.00
CA PHE A 69 -2.49 18.91 -8.29
C PHE A 69 -2.75 17.41 -8.20
N THR A 70 -2.23 16.78 -7.14
CA THR A 70 -2.38 15.34 -6.94
C THR A 70 -3.81 14.99 -6.55
N GLU A 71 -4.45 15.81 -5.71
CA GLU A 71 -5.85 15.63 -5.33
C GLU A 71 -6.78 15.71 -6.54
N LYS A 72 -6.65 16.76 -7.36
CA LYS A 72 -7.45 16.90 -8.61
C LYS A 72 -7.24 15.73 -9.55
N ARG A 73 -5.98 15.27 -9.70
CA ARG A 73 -5.66 14.11 -10.52
C ARG A 73 -6.30 12.84 -9.96
N PHE A 74 -6.22 12.61 -8.64
CA PHE A 74 -6.78 11.44 -7.98
C PHE A 74 -8.28 11.33 -8.26
N TYR A 75 -9.06 12.33 -7.92
CA TYR A 75 -10.51 12.31 -8.10
C TYR A 75 -10.95 12.31 -9.56
N LYS A 76 -10.23 13.00 -10.44
CA LYS A 76 -10.47 12.93 -11.89
C LYS A 76 -10.25 11.52 -12.46
N THR A 77 -9.23 10.80 -11.94
CA THR A 77 -8.88 9.47 -12.45
C THR A 77 -9.77 8.38 -11.87
N THR A 78 -10.08 8.44 -10.59
CA THR A 78 -10.90 7.42 -9.90
C THR A 78 -12.39 7.64 -10.12
N ASN A 79 -12.81 8.87 -10.40
CA ASN A 79 -14.21 9.29 -10.41
C ASN A 79 -14.96 8.94 -9.11
N TRP A 80 -14.25 9.00 -7.97
CA TRP A 80 -14.82 8.71 -6.66
C TRP A 80 -15.32 9.98 -5.98
N ASP A 81 -16.39 9.87 -5.19
CA ASP A 81 -16.80 10.90 -4.26
C ASP A 81 -16.13 10.63 -2.89
N PRO A 82 -15.43 11.61 -2.29
CA PRO A 82 -14.84 11.47 -0.96
C PRO A 82 -15.84 10.99 0.11
N LYS A 83 -17.10 11.43 0.02
CA LYS A 83 -18.15 11.05 0.98
C LYS A 83 -18.54 9.58 0.84
N GLU A 84 -18.53 9.03 -0.37
CA GLU A 84 -18.89 7.63 -0.63
C GLU A 84 -17.81 6.66 -0.18
N ILE A 85 -16.55 7.09 -0.19
CA ILE A 85 -15.41 6.26 0.20
C ILE A 85 -15.01 6.42 1.67
N SER A 86 -15.57 7.41 2.37
CA SER A 86 -15.46 7.50 3.83
C SER A 86 -16.06 6.24 4.47
N ASN A 87 -15.39 5.68 5.47
CA ASN A 87 -15.77 4.42 6.14
C ASN A 87 -15.63 3.15 5.27
N ARG A 88 -15.02 3.23 4.08
CA ARG A 88 -14.71 2.06 3.25
C ARG A 88 -13.31 1.54 3.56
N LYS A 89 -13.12 0.24 3.36
CA LYS A 89 -11.79 -0.37 3.32
C LYS A 89 -11.23 -0.22 1.92
N VAL A 90 -10.17 0.55 1.78
CA VAL A 90 -9.56 0.85 0.49
C VAL A 90 -8.13 0.32 0.44
N LEU A 91 -7.75 -0.26 -0.70
CA LEU A 91 -6.38 -0.69 -0.97
C LEU A 91 -5.72 0.25 -1.99
N GLU A 92 -4.55 0.76 -1.64
CA GLU A 92 -3.60 1.40 -2.53
C GLU A 92 -2.51 0.40 -2.92
N VAL A 93 -2.29 0.21 -4.21
CA VAL A 93 -1.22 -0.65 -4.72
C VAL A 93 -0.18 0.18 -5.46
N GLY A 94 1.07 0.15 -4.96
CA GLY A 94 2.19 0.92 -5.48
C GLY A 94 2.21 2.35 -4.96
N SER A 95 2.27 2.51 -3.65
CA SER A 95 2.15 3.80 -2.98
C SER A 95 3.32 4.77 -3.21
N GLY A 96 4.51 4.25 -3.54
CA GLY A 96 5.72 5.06 -3.62
C GLY A 96 5.95 5.84 -2.33
N ALA A 97 6.22 7.14 -2.43
CA ALA A 97 6.40 8.03 -1.29
C ALA A 97 5.07 8.47 -0.63
N GLY A 98 3.91 7.96 -1.07
CA GLY A 98 2.63 8.17 -0.43
C GLY A 98 1.87 9.43 -0.84
N ARG A 99 2.04 9.90 -2.08
CA ARG A 99 1.32 11.11 -2.55
C ARG A 99 -0.19 10.90 -2.63
N PHE A 100 -0.66 9.75 -3.13
CA PHE A 100 -2.08 9.45 -3.18
C PHE A 100 -2.60 8.94 -1.83
N THR A 101 -1.72 8.32 -1.03
CA THR A 101 -1.97 8.05 0.40
C THR A 101 -2.35 9.34 1.13
N GLU A 102 -1.57 10.42 0.94
CA GLU A 102 -1.84 11.74 1.54
C GLU A 102 -3.20 12.27 1.11
N VAL A 103 -3.50 12.25 -0.18
CA VAL A 103 -4.79 12.72 -0.72
C VAL A 103 -5.95 11.98 -0.07
N PHE A 104 -5.95 10.64 -0.14
CA PHE A 104 -7.03 9.84 0.42
C PHE A 104 -7.26 10.13 1.91
N LEU A 105 -6.20 10.15 2.70
CA LEU A 105 -6.29 10.34 4.14
C LEU A 105 -6.61 11.78 4.56
N ASN A 106 -6.30 12.77 3.73
CA ASN A 106 -6.70 14.17 3.94
C ASN A 106 -8.17 14.42 3.66
N THR A 107 -8.72 13.75 2.66
CA THR A 107 -10.03 14.10 2.09
C THR A 107 -11.14 13.15 2.50
N THR A 108 -10.80 12.06 3.21
CA THR A 108 -11.75 11.04 3.68
C THR A 108 -11.49 10.65 5.13
N ASP A 109 -12.45 9.98 5.76
CA ASP A 109 -12.29 9.32 7.06
C ASP A 109 -12.03 7.81 6.93
N GLY A 110 -11.81 7.32 5.70
CA GLY A 110 -11.59 5.92 5.40
C GLY A 110 -10.29 5.35 6.00
N ILE A 111 -10.25 4.03 6.12
CA ILE A 111 -9.03 3.27 6.44
C ILE A 111 -8.36 2.88 5.14
N LEU A 112 -7.08 3.21 5.00
CA LEU A 112 -6.27 2.89 3.83
C LEU A 112 -5.27 1.79 4.16
N HIS A 113 -5.40 0.66 3.48
CA HIS A 113 -4.32 -0.29 3.33
C HIS A 113 -3.46 0.14 2.14
N SER A 114 -2.17 0.27 2.33
CA SER A 114 -1.27 0.76 1.28
C SER A 114 -0.07 -0.17 1.17
N ILE A 115 0.18 -0.66 -0.04
CA ILE A 115 1.30 -1.56 -0.32
C ILE A 115 2.24 -0.98 -1.37
N ASP A 116 3.52 -1.26 -1.22
CA ASP A 116 4.54 -1.07 -2.26
C ASP A 116 5.53 -2.23 -2.26
N TYR A 117 6.04 -2.59 -3.42
CA TYR A 117 7.01 -3.67 -3.53
C TYR A 117 8.42 -3.22 -3.16
N SER A 118 8.68 -1.92 -3.23
CA SER A 118 9.97 -1.32 -2.92
C SER A 118 10.05 -0.83 -1.46
N ASN A 119 11.24 -0.39 -1.05
CA ASN A 119 11.45 0.29 0.23
C ASN A 119 10.83 1.71 0.29
N ALA A 120 10.11 2.15 -0.72
CA ALA A 120 9.40 3.44 -0.70
C ALA A 120 8.34 3.51 0.41
N VAL A 121 7.88 2.38 0.92
CA VAL A 121 6.99 2.31 2.10
C VAL A 121 7.55 3.08 3.32
N GLU A 122 8.88 3.18 3.46
CA GLU A 122 9.52 3.99 4.51
C GLU A 122 9.27 5.49 4.30
N ALA A 123 9.37 5.96 3.06
CA ALA A 123 9.07 7.33 2.72
C ALA A 123 7.58 7.64 2.92
N ASN A 124 6.69 6.72 2.53
CA ASN A 124 5.26 6.85 2.76
C ASN A 124 4.94 6.94 4.27
N LEU A 125 5.48 6.03 5.09
CA LEU A 125 5.30 6.09 6.54
C LEU A 125 5.73 7.46 7.10
N LYS A 126 6.92 7.93 6.73
CA LYS A 126 7.45 9.22 7.20
C LYS A 126 6.57 10.40 6.79
N ASN A 127 6.08 10.42 5.57
CA ASN A 127 5.28 11.50 5.03
C ASN A 127 3.86 11.53 5.63
N ASN A 128 3.29 10.35 5.88
CA ASN A 128 1.89 10.17 6.29
C ASN A 128 1.71 9.69 7.74
N TYR A 129 2.77 9.76 8.57
CA TYR A 129 2.75 9.26 9.95
C TYR A 129 1.61 9.83 10.80
N ARG A 130 1.20 11.06 10.54
CA ARG A 130 0.07 11.72 11.24
C ARG A 130 -1.26 10.94 11.12
N TYR A 131 -1.38 10.05 10.14
CA TYR A 131 -2.57 9.22 9.89
C TYR A 131 -2.39 7.76 10.32
N LYS A 132 -1.40 7.45 11.17
CA LYS A 132 -1.04 6.08 11.58
C LYS A 132 -2.22 5.20 12.00
N ASP A 133 -3.27 5.79 12.57
CA ASP A 133 -4.45 5.05 13.04
C ASP A 133 -5.38 4.63 11.88
N ARG A 134 -5.25 5.26 10.71
CA ARG A 134 -6.01 5.00 9.50
C ARG A 134 -5.16 4.52 8.33
N LEU A 135 -3.83 4.49 8.48
CA LEU A 135 -2.88 4.04 7.47
C LEU A 135 -2.25 2.72 7.87
N ILE A 136 -2.52 1.67 7.09
CA ILE A 136 -1.97 0.33 7.30
C ILE A 136 -1.01 0.04 6.16
N LEU A 137 0.28 0.27 6.41
CA LEU A 137 1.34 0.04 5.42
C LEU A 137 1.87 -1.38 5.47
N SER A 138 2.20 -1.94 4.30
CA SER A 138 3.02 -3.14 4.20
C SER A 138 3.88 -3.15 2.93
N GLN A 139 5.02 -3.83 2.98
CA GLN A 139 5.81 -4.09 1.79
C GLN A 139 5.38 -5.44 1.20
N ALA A 140 4.80 -5.38 -0.01
CA ALA A 140 4.23 -6.57 -0.66
C ALA A 140 4.26 -6.45 -2.18
N SER A 141 4.26 -7.59 -2.86
CA SER A 141 4.12 -7.68 -4.31
C SER A 141 2.65 -7.61 -4.71
N ILE A 142 2.35 -6.93 -5.83
CA ILE A 142 1.03 -6.97 -6.46
C ILE A 142 0.65 -8.40 -6.87
N TYR A 143 1.63 -9.28 -7.12
CA TYR A 143 1.41 -10.67 -7.50
C TYR A 143 1.17 -11.63 -6.33
N GLU A 144 1.47 -11.18 -5.13
CA GLU A 144 1.40 -11.97 -3.90
C GLU A 144 0.93 -11.04 -2.76
N MET A 145 -0.26 -10.47 -2.92
CA MET A 145 -0.83 -9.57 -1.91
C MET A 145 -1.23 -10.36 -0.65
N PRO A 146 -0.92 -9.83 0.54
CA PRO A 146 -1.18 -10.54 1.79
C PRO A 146 -2.62 -10.37 2.28
N TYR A 147 -3.60 -10.53 1.40
CA TYR A 147 -5.02 -10.37 1.68
C TYR A 147 -5.84 -11.50 1.04
N ALA A 148 -7.00 -11.78 1.61
CA ALA A 148 -7.97 -12.65 0.96
C ALA A 148 -8.68 -11.89 -0.18
N ASP A 149 -9.18 -12.64 -1.15
CA ASP A 149 -10.01 -12.08 -2.22
C ASP A 149 -11.24 -11.37 -1.63
N ASN A 150 -11.75 -10.35 -2.32
CA ASN A 150 -12.91 -9.57 -1.90
C ASN A 150 -12.78 -8.90 -0.50
N THR A 151 -11.55 -8.57 -0.07
CA THR A 151 -11.31 -7.93 1.24
C THR A 151 -11.64 -6.44 1.22
N PHE A 152 -11.46 -5.77 0.08
CA PHE A 152 -11.55 -4.31 -0.06
C PHE A 152 -12.79 -3.88 -0.83
N ASP A 153 -13.41 -2.80 -0.41
CA ASP A 153 -14.55 -2.18 -1.10
C ASP A 153 -14.11 -1.48 -2.39
N LYS A 154 -12.90 -0.93 -2.39
CA LYS A 154 -12.30 -0.19 -3.50
C LYS A 154 -10.79 -0.42 -3.55
N ILE A 155 -10.23 -0.45 -4.76
CA ILE A 155 -8.78 -0.56 -4.99
C ILE A 155 -8.36 0.51 -5.97
N PHE A 156 -7.22 1.16 -5.72
CA PHE A 156 -6.58 2.00 -6.72
C PHE A 156 -5.10 1.66 -6.89
N CYS A 157 -4.64 1.77 -8.15
CA CYS A 157 -3.27 1.47 -8.57
C CYS A 157 -2.87 2.48 -9.63
N LEU A 158 -2.28 3.60 -9.24
CA LEU A 158 -2.05 4.76 -10.11
C LEU A 158 -0.57 4.94 -10.45
N GLY A 159 -0.23 4.80 -11.73
CA GLY A 159 1.13 5.00 -12.22
C GLY A 159 2.08 3.83 -11.92
N VAL A 160 1.57 2.61 -11.77
CA VAL A 160 2.32 1.42 -11.34
C VAL A 160 2.34 0.31 -12.39
N LEU A 161 1.20 -0.01 -12.98
CA LEU A 161 1.04 -1.21 -13.83
C LEU A 161 2.02 -1.25 -15.01
N GLN A 162 2.38 -0.10 -15.57
CA GLN A 162 3.37 0.00 -16.67
C GLN A 162 4.79 -0.40 -16.25
N HIS A 163 5.07 -0.46 -14.96
CA HIS A 163 6.36 -0.86 -14.39
C HIS A 163 6.39 -2.31 -13.91
N THR A 164 5.28 -3.01 -14.04
CA THR A 164 5.20 -4.42 -13.62
C THR A 164 5.66 -5.36 -14.74
N PRO A 165 6.29 -6.49 -14.42
CA PRO A 165 6.72 -7.48 -15.42
C PRO A 165 5.60 -8.01 -16.32
N SER A 166 4.35 -8.05 -15.83
CA SER A 166 3.19 -8.48 -16.60
C SER A 166 1.97 -7.65 -16.25
N PHE A 167 1.64 -6.70 -17.11
CA PHE A 167 0.46 -5.86 -16.96
C PHE A 167 -0.84 -6.67 -16.78
N LYS A 168 -1.04 -7.68 -17.64
CA LYS A 168 -2.25 -8.51 -17.62
C LYS A 168 -2.40 -9.27 -16.30
N LYS A 169 -1.30 -9.86 -15.81
CA LYS A 169 -1.33 -10.57 -14.52
C LYS A 169 -1.58 -9.60 -13.37
N SER A 170 -0.94 -8.43 -13.38
CA SER A 170 -1.15 -7.41 -12.35
C SER A 170 -2.61 -6.94 -12.30
N LEU A 171 -3.23 -6.70 -13.45
CA LEU A 171 -4.64 -6.31 -13.51
C LEU A 171 -5.54 -7.42 -12.95
N TYR A 172 -5.25 -8.68 -13.30
CA TYR A 172 -6.00 -9.84 -12.78
C TYR A 172 -5.93 -9.92 -11.24
N GLU A 173 -4.76 -9.69 -10.65
CA GLU A 173 -4.62 -9.71 -9.20
C GLU A 173 -5.40 -8.58 -8.49
N LEU A 174 -5.59 -7.43 -9.15
CA LEU A 174 -6.36 -6.31 -8.57
C LEU A 174 -7.87 -6.52 -8.58
N ILE A 175 -8.40 -7.42 -9.40
CA ILE A 175 -9.86 -7.64 -9.53
C ILE A 175 -10.36 -8.89 -8.78
N LYS A 176 -9.48 -9.54 -8.04
CA LYS A 176 -9.82 -10.64 -7.12
C LYS A 176 -10.36 -10.06 -5.81
#